data_a9c806053df0117df65a976c33f497fb
#
_entry.id   a9c806053df0117df65a976c33f497fb
#
_cell.length_a   1.000
_cell.length_b   1.000
_cell.length_c   1.000
_cell.angle_alpha   90.00
_cell.angle_beta   90.00
_cell.angle_gamma   90.00
#
_symmetry.space_group_name_H-M   'P 1'
#
loop_
_entity.id
_entity.type
_entity.pdbx_description
1 polymer ?
#
loop_
_entity_poly.entity_id
_entity_poly.type
_entity_poly.pdbx_seq_one_letter_code
_entity_poly.pdbx_strand_id
1 'polypeptide(L)'
;MKILVTGAPGFLGSPLVQGLCQRHQAQQLRVLAVAPAPEFSSLGVEVVVGSILNPTDVARVLEGVTHVYHLAGFVSRKPADGHRMFQIHVQGTRLLCEAALQAGVKRILMVSTSGTVAVSKRADEMPDEDSPTPLELVSRWPYYSSKLYQEQTARRICADRIELVMVNPSLLLGPGDVRMGSTRDVLSFLAGDVKLVPSGGINFVDARDVAAIIPVAMDKGRPGERYLLGGHNMTFAEYFDRIERASKEYHPRLKAHSRWPVLAAQVQSALFKAAGRTSPIEPASVDMASYFWYFDSAKAKSELGFAPREASDTIFDTIRYMRENALGKGAFAK
;
A
#
# COMPACT_ATOMS: atom_id res chain seq x y z
N MET A 1 6.73 2.56 -27.64
CA MET A 1 6.79 1.97 -26.29
C MET A 1 5.36 1.72 -25.86
N LYS A 2 5.01 0.50 -25.43
CA LYS A 2 3.70 0.19 -24.84
C LYS A 2 3.88 -0.17 -23.36
N ILE A 3 3.04 0.39 -22.52
CA ILE A 3 3.14 0.34 -21.06
C ILE A 3 1.91 -0.34 -20.51
N LEU A 4 2.11 -1.36 -19.68
CA LEU A 4 1.04 -2.00 -18.91
C LEU A 4 1.02 -1.48 -17.46
N VAL A 5 -0.18 -1.17 -16.95
CA VAL A 5 -0.41 -0.88 -15.54
C VAL A 5 -1.39 -1.91 -14.98
N THR A 6 -0.99 -2.66 -13.97
CA THR A 6 -1.89 -3.54 -13.21
C THR A 6 -2.26 -2.88 -11.89
N GLY A 7 -3.49 -3.08 -11.42
CA GLY A 7 -3.96 -2.45 -10.17
C GLY A 7 -4.35 -0.97 -10.34
N ALA A 8 -4.55 -0.50 -11.56
CA ALA A 8 -4.84 0.89 -11.89
C ALA A 8 -6.09 1.47 -11.20
N PRO A 9 -7.24 0.76 -11.04
CA PRO A 9 -8.39 1.29 -10.31
C PRO A 9 -8.22 1.33 -8.79
N GLY A 10 -6.99 1.20 -8.30
CA GLY A 10 -6.66 1.30 -6.88
C GLY A 10 -6.28 2.71 -6.45
N PHE A 11 -6.14 2.89 -5.13
CA PHE A 11 -5.81 4.16 -4.49
C PHE A 11 -4.52 4.81 -5.06
N LEU A 12 -3.48 4.02 -5.32
CA LEU A 12 -2.23 4.49 -5.91
C LEU A 12 -2.26 4.45 -7.44
N GLY A 13 -2.96 3.47 -8.01
CA GLY A 13 -2.94 3.24 -9.45
C GLY A 13 -3.68 4.30 -10.25
N SER A 14 -4.79 4.83 -9.72
CA SER A 14 -5.57 5.86 -10.39
C SER A 14 -4.77 7.15 -10.61
N PRO A 15 -4.16 7.79 -9.60
CA PRO A 15 -3.32 8.96 -9.83
C PRO A 15 -2.06 8.65 -10.66
N LEU A 16 -1.51 7.43 -10.60
CA LEU A 16 -0.42 7.03 -11.46
C LEU A 16 -0.81 7.05 -12.95
N VAL A 17 -1.94 6.42 -13.31
CA VAL A 17 -2.39 6.42 -14.72
C VAL A 17 -2.66 7.83 -15.22
N GLN A 18 -3.29 8.69 -14.39
CA GLN A 18 -3.50 10.10 -14.74
C GLN A 18 -2.17 10.83 -15.00
N GLY A 19 -1.17 10.63 -14.14
CA GLY A 19 0.18 11.19 -14.33
C GLY A 19 0.90 10.63 -15.57
N LEU A 20 0.71 9.34 -15.88
CA LEU A 20 1.27 8.73 -17.07
C LEU A 20 0.65 9.28 -18.37
N CYS A 21 -0.65 9.60 -18.37
CA CYS A 21 -1.31 10.26 -19.51
C CYS A 21 -0.77 11.66 -19.81
N GLN A 22 -0.14 12.32 -18.83
CA GLN A 22 0.53 13.61 -19.05
C GLN A 22 1.94 13.45 -19.67
N ARG A 23 2.55 12.26 -19.53
CA ARG A 23 3.92 11.97 -19.98
C ARG A 23 3.96 11.16 -21.27
N HIS A 24 2.90 10.43 -21.58
CA HIS A 24 2.79 9.51 -22.71
C HIS A 24 1.47 9.72 -23.45
N GLN A 25 1.42 9.33 -24.72
CA GLN A 25 0.16 9.25 -25.45
C GLN A 25 -0.71 8.15 -24.79
N ALA A 26 -1.98 8.43 -24.55
CA ALA A 26 -2.89 7.52 -23.85
C ALA A 26 -2.98 6.13 -24.54
N GLN A 27 -2.86 6.09 -25.88
CA GLN A 27 -2.86 4.85 -26.67
C GLN A 27 -1.64 3.93 -26.42
N GLN A 28 -0.59 4.47 -25.81
CA GLN A 28 0.58 3.70 -25.39
C GLN A 28 0.36 3.02 -24.04
N LEU A 29 -0.70 3.42 -23.31
CA LEU A 29 -1.04 2.87 -22.00
C LEU A 29 -2.10 1.79 -22.13
N ARG A 30 -1.88 0.68 -21.42
CA ARG A 30 -2.83 -0.41 -21.24
C ARG A 30 -3.01 -0.68 -19.76
N VAL A 31 -4.25 -0.88 -19.34
CA VAL A 31 -4.61 -1.20 -17.96
C VAL A 31 -5.22 -2.59 -17.91
N LEU A 32 -4.75 -3.44 -16.97
CA LEU A 32 -5.45 -4.67 -16.59
C LEU A 32 -6.31 -4.37 -15.37
N ALA A 33 -7.60 -4.50 -15.49
CA ALA A 33 -8.59 -4.29 -14.42
C ALA A 33 -9.55 -5.48 -14.31
N VAL A 34 -9.96 -5.81 -13.09
CA VAL A 34 -10.90 -6.93 -12.82
C VAL A 34 -12.34 -6.60 -13.19
N ALA A 35 -12.64 -5.33 -13.49
CA ALA A 35 -13.95 -4.83 -13.92
C ALA A 35 -13.73 -3.66 -14.89
N PRO A 36 -14.77 -3.25 -15.66
CA PRO A 36 -14.69 -2.05 -16.50
C PRO A 36 -14.26 -0.82 -15.69
N ALA A 37 -13.41 0.00 -16.30
CA ALA A 37 -12.85 1.21 -15.70
C ALA A 37 -13.02 2.39 -16.68
N PRO A 38 -14.27 2.92 -16.79
CA PRO A 38 -14.62 3.96 -17.77
C PRO A 38 -13.81 5.24 -17.57
N GLU A 39 -13.34 5.52 -16.37
CA GLU A 39 -12.49 6.65 -16.05
C GLU A 39 -11.16 6.66 -16.83
N PHE A 40 -10.64 5.49 -17.18
CA PHE A 40 -9.43 5.38 -18.01
C PHE A 40 -9.74 5.32 -19.50
N SER A 41 -10.84 4.65 -19.88
CA SER A 41 -11.29 4.60 -21.27
C SER A 41 -11.62 6.01 -21.78
N SER A 42 -12.20 6.87 -20.95
CA SER A 42 -12.48 8.27 -21.30
C SER A 42 -11.21 9.11 -21.54
N LEU A 43 -10.06 8.69 -20.98
CA LEU A 43 -8.75 9.28 -21.25
C LEU A 43 -8.09 8.71 -22.53
N GLY A 44 -8.71 7.75 -23.21
CA GLY A 44 -8.15 7.06 -24.37
C GLY A 44 -7.17 5.93 -24.03
N VAL A 45 -7.11 5.50 -22.75
CA VAL A 45 -6.30 4.38 -22.29
C VAL A 45 -6.97 3.05 -22.66
N GLU A 46 -6.21 2.09 -23.18
CA GLU A 46 -6.71 0.74 -23.45
C GLU A 46 -7.00 0.01 -22.13
N VAL A 47 -8.27 -0.30 -21.86
CA VAL A 47 -8.68 -1.06 -20.67
C VAL A 47 -8.99 -2.49 -21.07
N VAL A 48 -8.26 -3.44 -20.51
CA VAL A 48 -8.49 -4.88 -20.66
C VAL A 48 -9.09 -5.40 -19.37
N VAL A 49 -10.33 -5.89 -19.45
CA VAL A 49 -10.97 -6.57 -18.30
C VAL A 49 -10.44 -7.99 -18.24
N GLY A 50 -9.89 -8.35 -17.06
CA GLY A 50 -9.28 -9.65 -16.84
C GLY A 50 -8.65 -9.74 -15.45
N SER A 51 -8.06 -10.90 -15.16
CA SER A 51 -7.46 -11.20 -13.85
C SER A 51 -5.97 -11.48 -13.96
N ILE A 52 -5.19 -10.95 -13.03
CA ILE A 52 -3.76 -11.29 -12.85
C ILE A 52 -3.55 -12.79 -12.53
N LEU A 53 -4.61 -13.48 -12.11
CA LEU A 53 -4.59 -14.91 -11.80
C LEU A 53 -4.96 -15.80 -13.00
N ASN A 54 -5.36 -15.20 -14.12
CA ASN A 54 -5.69 -15.92 -15.34
C ASN A 54 -4.51 -15.83 -16.33
N PRO A 55 -3.82 -16.93 -16.65
CA PRO A 55 -2.67 -16.92 -17.56
C PRO A 55 -2.99 -16.37 -18.95
N THR A 56 -4.20 -16.65 -19.49
CA THR A 56 -4.63 -16.14 -20.79
C THR A 56 -4.80 -14.62 -20.79
N ASP A 57 -5.41 -14.07 -19.73
CA ASP A 57 -5.56 -12.61 -19.59
C ASP A 57 -4.19 -11.94 -19.48
N VAL A 58 -3.28 -12.54 -18.69
CA VAL A 58 -1.92 -12.02 -18.47
C VAL A 58 -1.12 -12.05 -19.76
N ALA A 59 -1.17 -13.13 -20.54
CA ALA A 59 -0.50 -13.21 -21.85
C ALA A 59 -1.05 -12.14 -22.80
N ARG A 60 -2.36 -12.04 -22.93
CA ARG A 60 -3.03 -11.06 -23.81
C ARG A 60 -2.66 -9.61 -23.49
N VAL A 61 -2.62 -9.23 -22.21
CA VAL A 61 -2.32 -7.84 -21.85
C VAL A 61 -0.86 -7.48 -22.05
N LEU A 62 0.03 -8.45 -22.14
CA LEU A 62 1.47 -8.24 -22.35
C LEU A 62 1.86 -8.15 -23.82
N GLU A 63 0.94 -8.40 -24.76
CA GLU A 63 1.24 -8.30 -26.19
C GLU A 63 1.75 -6.91 -26.58
N GLY A 64 2.98 -6.84 -27.09
CA GLY A 64 3.66 -5.60 -27.49
C GLY A 64 4.10 -4.68 -26.36
N VAL A 65 3.94 -5.11 -25.09
CA VAL A 65 4.33 -4.34 -23.90
C VAL A 65 5.84 -4.41 -23.69
N THR A 66 6.44 -3.27 -23.40
CA THR A 66 7.87 -3.14 -23.11
C THR A 66 8.16 -2.80 -21.65
N HIS A 67 7.20 -2.13 -20.96
CA HIS A 67 7.34 -1.68 -19.57
C HIS A 67 6.08 -2.01 -18.78
N VAL A 68 6.26 -2.44 -17.54
CA VAL A 68 5.14 -2.82 -16.67
C VAL A 68 5.23 -2.08 -15.34
N TYR A 69 4.15 -1.41 -14.97
CA TYR A 69 3.91 -0.95 -13.61
C TYR A 69 3.01 -1.98 -12.90
N HIS A 70 3.59 -2.74 -11.98
CA HIS A 70 2.88 -3.79 -11.27
C HIS A 70 2.42 -3.34 -9.89
N LEU A 71 1.17 -2.84 -9.82
CA LEU A 71 0.53 -2.37 -8.58
C LEU A 71 -0.58 -3.32 -8.11
N ALA A 72 -0.90 -4.36 -8.88
CA ALA A 72 -1.97 -5.29 -8.50
C ALA A 72 -1.69 -5.90 -7.13
N GLY A 73 -2.65 -5.77 -6.22
CA GLY A 73 -2.55 -6.26 -4.87
C GLY A 73 -3.90 -6.23 -4.16
N PHE A 74 -3.93 -6.85 -3.00
CA PHE A 74 -5.09 -6.86 -2.10
C PHE A 74 -4.62 -6.61 -0.68
N VAL A 75 -5.07 -5.51 -0.09
CA VAL A 75 -4.72 -5.13 1.28
C VAL A 75 -5.81 -5.58 2.24
N SER A 76 -5.45 -6.40 3.21
CA SER A 76 -6.35 -6.77 4.31
C SER A 76 -5.53 -7.01 5.59
N ARG A 77 -6.12 -6.64 6.73
CA ARG A 77 -5.58 -6.95 8.06
C ARG A 77 -6.18 -8.25 8.62
N LYS A 78 -7.20 -8.82 7.95
CA LYS A 78 -7.89 -10.03 8.40
C LYS A 78 -7.06 -11.28 8.06
N PRO A 79 -6.72 -12.13 9.04
CA PRO A 79 -5.99 -13.37 8.79
C PRO A 79 -6.71 -14.31 7.82
N ALA A 80 -8.04 -14.30 7.82
CA ALA A 80 -8.87 -15.11 6.89
C ALA A 80 -8.61 -14.79 5.41
N ASP A 81 -8.15 -13.58 5.09
CA ASP A 81 -7.84 -13.16 3.72
C ASP A 81 -6.43 -13.59 3.27
N GLY A 82 -5.66 -14.26 4.12
CA GLY A 82 -4.26 -14.63 3.86
C GLY A 82 -4.08 -15.43 2.57
N HIS A 83 -4.94 -16.43 2.32
CA HIS A 83 -4.90 -17.21 1.09
C HIS A 83 -5.10 -16.35 -0.16
N ARG A 84 -6.09 -15.46 -0.14
CA ARG A 84 -6.37 -14.54 -1.25
C ARG A 84 -5.20 -13.57 -1.50
N MET A 85 -4.61 -13.04 -0.41
CA MET A 85 -3.42 -12.19 -0.52
C MET A 85 -2.26 -12.94 -1.17
N PHE A 86 -2.00 -14.18 -0.74
CA PHE A 86 -0.94 -15.01 -1.32
C PHE A 86 -1.20 -15.31 -2.82
N GLN A 87 -2.43 -15.65 -3.19
CA GLN A 87 -2.79 -15.85 -4.60
C GLN A 87 -2.48 -14.62 -5.43
N ILE A 88 -2.98 -13.44 -5.04
CA ILE A 88 -2.82 -12.22 -5.84
C ILE A 88 -1.36 -11.75 -5.85
N HIS A 89 -0.71 -11.69 -4.68
CA HIS A 89 0.64 -11.16 -4.58
C HIS A 89 1.68 -12.12 -5.16
N VAL A 90 1.64 -13.39 -4.79
CA VAL A 90 2.70 -14.34 -5.16
C VAL A 90 2.40 -15.03 -6.50
N GLN A 91 1.22 -15.67 -6.62
CA GLN A 91 0.89 -16.39 -7.85
C GLN A 91 0.64 -15.43 -9.02
N GLY A 92 -0.09 -14.32 -8.79
CA GLY A 92 -0.32 -13.31 -9.80
C GLY A 92 0.98 -12.68 -10.31
N THR A 93 1.90 -12.35 -9.40
CA THR A 93 3.22 -11.83 -9.77
C THR A 93 4.06 -12.87 -10.52
N ARG A 94 4.00 -14.14 -10.12
CA ARG A 94 4.67 -15.23 -10.83
C ARG A 94 4.18 -15.31 -12.28
N LEU A 95 2.87 -15.38 -12.48
CA LEU A 95 2.27 -15.44 -13.81
C LEU A 95 2.65 -14.22 -14.67
N LEU A 96 2.60 -13.02 -14.08
CA LEU A 96 2.99 -11.80 -14.78
C LEU A 96 4.45 -11.83 -15.19
N CYS A 97 5.38 -12.16 -14.30
CA CYS A 97 6.81 -12.14 -14.59
C CYS A 97 7.20 -13.23 -15.60
N GLU A 98 6.63 -14.44 -15.49
CA GLU A 98 6.86 -15.53 -16.43
C GLU A 98 6.37 -15.15 -17.85
N ALA A 99 5.17 -14.58 -17.96
CA ALA A 99 4.62 -14.14 -19.23
C ALA A 99 5.37 -12.90 -19.79
N ALA A 100 5.82 -12.00 -18.92
CA ALA A 100 6.61 -10.83 -19.30
C ALA A 100 7.96 -11.23 -19.94
N LEU A 101 8.60 -12.29 -19.44
CA LEU A 101 9.80 -12.86 -20.07
C LEU A 101 9.52 -13.34 -21.49
N GLN A 102 8.41 -14.06 -21.70
CA GLN A 102 8.02 -14.57 -23.01
C GLN A 102 7.64 -13.45 -23.98
N ALA A 103 7.03 -12.37 -23.48
CA ALA A 103 6.62 -11.21 -24.25
C ALA A 103 7.78 -10.23 -24.59
N GLY A 104 8.97 -10.46 -24.04
CA GLY A 104 10.12 -9.57 -24.25
C GLY A 104 10.02 -8.23 -23.53
N VAL A 105 9.33 -8.19 -22.38
CA VAL A 105 9.26 -7.01 -21.52
C VAL A 105 10.68 -6.68 -21.03
N LYS A 106 11.04 -5.40 -21.13
CA LYS A 106 12.39 -4.92 -20.79
C LYS A 106 12.50 -4.58 -19.30
N ARG A 107 11.46 -3.96 -18.74
CA ARG A 107 11.53 -3.42 -17.39
C ARG A 107 10.19 -3.52 -16.65
N ILE A 108 10.26 -3.90 -15.37
CA ILE A 108 9.12 -3.97 -14.45
C ILE A 108 9.42 -3.08 -13.25
N LEU A 109 8.52 -2.14 -12.96
CA LEU A 109 8.48 -1.50 -11.66
C LEU A 109 7.37 -2.15 -10.84
N MET A 110 7.71 -2.70 -9.69
CA MET A 110 6.78 -3.37 -8.78
C MET A 110 6.57 -2.55 -7.51
N VAL A 111 5.32 -2.36 -7.12
CA VAL A 111 4.96 -1.72 -5.86
C VAL A 111 4.82 -2.78 -4.77
N SER A 112 5.70 -2.72 -3.78
CA SER A 112 5.66 -3.54 -2.58
C SER A 112 5.15 -2.73 -1.37
N THR A 113 5.77 -2.88 -0.21
CA THR A 113 5.49 -2.12 1.02
C THR A 113 6.76 -1.99 1.86
N SER A 114 6.93 -0.88 2.56
CA SER A 114 8.03 -0.71 3.51
C SER A 114 8.03 -1.77 4.61
N GLY A 115 6.87 -2.29 4.97
CA GLY A 115 6.72 -3.29 6.02
C GLY A 115 7.35 -4.65 5.74
N THR A 116 7.95 -4.88 4.57
CA THR A 116 8.81 -6.05 4.32
C THR A 116 10.20 -5.91 4.97
N VAL A 117 10.59 -4.69 5.32
CA VAL A 117 11.90 -4.34 5.91
C VAL A 117 11.73 -3.51 7.17
N ALA A 118 10.86 -2.51 7.12
CA ALA A 118 10.76 -1.44 8.09
C ALA A 118 9.71 -1.74 9.16
N VAL A 119 10.02 -2.65 10.06
CA VAL A 119 9.26 -2.88 11.29
C VAL A 119 10.18 -3.32 12.41
N SER A 120 10.07 -2.67 13.58
CA SER A 120 10.90 -2.93 14.75
C SER A 120 10.11 -2.89 16.06
N LYS A 121 10.69 -3.52 17.09
CA LYS A 121 10.23 -3.41 18.49
C LYS A 121 10.71 -2.11 19.16
N ARG A 122 11.63 -1.38 18.54
CA ARG A 122 12.35 -0.22 19.11
C ARG A 122 12.13 1.02 18.26
N ALA A 123 11.93 2.16 18.92
CA ALA A 123 11.73 3.44 18.27
C ALA A 123 12.99 4.07 17.66
N ASP A 124 14.16 3.68 18.19
CA ASP A 124 15.48 4.18 17.76
C ASP A 124 16.08 3.41 16.58
N GLU A 125 15.41 2.36 16.11
CA GLU A 125 15.82 1.63 14.92
C GLU A 125 15.26 2.28 13.66
N MET A 126 16.15 2.58 12.71
CA MET A 126 15.83 3.21 11.43
C MET A 126 16.34 2.34 10.28
N PRO A 127 15.67 1.23 9.96
CA PRO A 127 16.05 0.40 8.83
C PRO A 127 15.98 1.18 7.50
N ASP A 128 16.79 0.74 6.56
CA ASP A 128 16.90 1.22 5.19
C ASP A 128 16.73 0.06 4.19
N GLU A 129 17.01 0.29 2.93
CA GLU A 129 16.88 -0.70 1.86
C GLU A 129 17.83 -1.90 2.00
N ASP A 130 18.97 -1.73 2.66
CA ASP A 130 19.99 -2.77 2.84
C ASP A 130 19.79 -3.55 4.15
N SER A 131 18.90 -3.08 5.00
CA SER A 131 18.59 -3.74 6.28
C SER A 131 17.96 -5.12 6.07
N PRO A 132 18.31 -6.11 6.91
CA PRO A 132 17.74 -7.44 6.81
C PRO A 132 16.24 -7.42 7.11
N THR A 133 15.48 -8.22 6.35
CA THR A 133 14.06 -8.42 6.63
C THR A 133 13.85 -9.01 8.03
N PRO A 134 13.07 -8.38 8.92
CA PRO A 134 12.78 -8.89 10.24
C PRO A 134 11.75 -10.03 10.18
N LEU A 135 12.18 -11.21 9.73
CA LEU A 135 11.32 -12.36 9.43
C LEU A 135 10.44 -12.77 10.61
N GLU A 136 10.95 -12.69 11.84
CA GLU A 136 10.19 -12.99 13.06
C GLU A 136 8.93 -12.13 13.19
N LEU A 137 8.96 -10.89 12.71
CA LEU A 137 7.83 -9.98 12.74
C LEU A 137 6.98 -10.10 11.47
N VAL A 138 7.59 -10.02 10.31
CA VAL A 138 6.91 -10.00 9.00
C VAL A 138 6.06 -11.26 8.79
N SER A 139 6.56 -12.43 9.21
CA SER A 139 5.85 -13.72 9.06
C SER A 139 4.54 -13.80 9.86
N ARG A 140 4.36 -12.97 10.88
CA ARG A 140 3.16 -12.98 11.73
C ARG A 140 1.91 -12.43 11.03
N TRP A 141 2.10 -11.57 10.03
CA TRP A 141 1.00 -10.87 9.38
C TRP A 141 0.91 -11.27 7.90
N PRO A 142 -0.21 -11.90 7.48
CA PRO A 142 -0.35 -12.45 6.13
C PRO A 142 -0.10 -11.44 5.01
N TYR A 143 -0.46 -10.15 5.21
CA TYR A 143 -0.21 -9.11 4.22
C TYR A 143 1.30 -8.93 3.97
N TYR A 144 2.08 -8.67 5.02
CA TYR A 144 3.53 -8.40 4.87
C TYR A 144 4.29 -9.65 4.44
N SER A 145 3.90 -10.81 4.97
CA SER A 145 4.44 -12.11 4.54
C SER A 145 4.20 -12.34 3.04
N SER A 146 2.98 -12.14 2.55
CA SER A 146 2.68 -12.31 1.12
C SER A 146 3.41 -11.29 0.23
N LYS A 147 3.60 -10.06 0.70
CA LYS A 147 4.39 -9.03 -0.01
C LYS A 147 5.88 -9.39 -0.06
N LEU A 148 6.43 -9.91 1.02
CA LEU A 148 7.81 -10.42 1.04
C LEU A 148 8.00 -11.54 0.02
N TYR A 149 7.11 -12.53 0.00
CA TYR A 149 7.16 -13.61 -1.00
C TYR A 149 6.93 -13.11 -2.42
N GLN A 150 6.14 -12.05 -2.61
CA GLN A 150 5.99 -11.36 -3.88
C GLN A 150 7.34 -10.82 -4.38
N GLU A 151 8.06 -10.07 -3.52
CA GLU A 151 9.40 -9.54 -3.85
C GLU A 151 10.37 -10.64 -4.23
N GLN A 152 10.45 -11.70 -3.42
CA GLN A 152 11.34 -12.84 -3.68
C GLN A 152 10.99 -13.55 -5.00
N THR A 153 9.70 -13.72 -5.28
CA THR A 153 9.23 -14.33 -6.53
C THR A 153 9.61 -13.49 -7.75
N ALA A 154 9.37 -12.19 -7.71
CA ALA A 154 9.73 -11.29 -8.79
C ALA A 154 11.26 -11.24 -9.02
N ARG A 155 12.05 -11.09 -7.94
CA ARG A 155 13.52 -11.11 -8.04
C ARG A 155 14.05 -12.38 -8.69
N ARG A 156 13.56 -13.56 -8.26
CA ARG A 156 13.99 -14.85 -8.79
C ARG A 156 13.67 -15.03 -10.26
N ILE A 157 12.49 -14.59 -10.71
CA ILE A 157 12.04 -14.79 -12.10
C ILE A 157 12.69 -13.76 -13.03
N CYS A 158 12.78 -12.51 -12.60
CA CYS A 158 13.32 -11.42 -13.42
C CYS A 158 14.85 -11.42 -13.48
N ALA A 159 15.54 -12.07 -12.54
CA ALA A 159 17.00 -12.04 -12.42
C ALA A 159 17.72 -12.11 -13.77
N ASP A 160 18.59 -11.14 -14.06
CA ASP A 160 19.43 -11.01 -15.26
C ASP A 160 18.69 -11.03 -16.61
N ARG A 161 17.35 -11.01 -16.59
CA ARG A 161 16.50 -11.12 -17.79
C ARG A 161 15.54 -9.95 -18.00
N ILE A 162 15.00 -9.41 -16.91
CA ILE A 162 14.14 -8.22 -16.93
C ILE A 162 14.66 -7.27 -15.84
N GLU A 163 14.84 -6.01 -16.20
CA GLU A 163 15.17 -4.99 -15.21
C GLU A 163 14.02 -4.82 -14.22
N LEU A 164 14.22 -5.27 -12.98
CA LEU A 164 13.24 -5.14 -11.91
C LEU A 164 13.62 -4.00 -10.99
N VAL A 165 12.73 -3.02 -10.82
CA VAL A 165 12.82 -1.96 -9.80
C VAL A 165 11.64 -2.12 -8.85
N MET A 166 11.89 -1.97 -7.56
CA MET A 166 10.83 -2.04 -6.55
C MET A 166 10.71 -0.71 -5.82
N VAL A 167 9.48 -0.31 -5.53
CA VAL A 167 9.19 0.78 -4.61
C VAL A 167 8.38 0.26 -3.44
N ASN A 168 8.76 0.66 -2.25
CA ASN A 168 8.21 0.16 -0.99
C ASN A 168 7.61 1.34 -0.19
N PRO A 169 6.40 1.79 -0.53
CA PRO A 169 5.76 2.88 0.21
C PRO A 169 5.37 2.46 1.62
N SER A 170 5.37 3.42 2.54
CA SER A 170 4.75 3.32 3.85
C SER A 170 3.23 3.35 3.77
N LEU A 171 2.54 3.56 4.90
CA LEU A 171 1.09 3.72 4.90
C LEU A 171 0.71 4.89 3.98
N LEU A 172 -0.11 4.62 2.98
CA LEU A 172 -0.60 5.64 2.06
C LEU A 172 -1.76 6.41 2.71
N LEU A 173 -1.66 7.73 2.73
CA LEU A 173 -2.75 8.65 3.06
C LEU A 173 -3.02 9.57 1.87
N GLY A 174 -4.04 10.40 1.97
CA GLY A 174 -4.42 11.34 0.92
C GLY A 174 -5.83 11.10 0.38
N PRO A 175 -6.30 11.93 -0.54
CA PRO A 175 -7.59 11.76 -1.20
C PRO A 175 -7.59 10.59 -2.19
N GLY A 176 -8.77 9.96 -2.37
CA GLY A 176 -8.95 8.92 -3.39
C GLY A 176 -8.98 7.48 -2.88
N ASP A 177 -8.83 7.22 -1.57
CA ASP A 177 -9.00 5.87 -1.01
C ASP A 177 -10.49 5.50 -0.88
N VAL A 178 -11.11 5.21 -2.00
CA VAL A 178 -12.56 4.86 -2.07
C VAL A 178 -12.89 3.64 -1.22
N ARG A 179 -11.94 2.71 -1.04
CA ARG A 179 -12.13 1.48 -0.28
C ARG A 179 -11.76 1.62 1.19
N MET A 180 -11.20 2.77 1.59
CA MET A 180 -10.73 3.06 2.95
C MET A 180 -9.82 1.94 3.50
N GLY A 181 -8.98 1.39 2.64
CA GLY A 181 -8.05 0.31 3.00
C GLY A 181 -6.90 0.82 3.84
N SER A 182 -6.35 1.96 3.46
CA SER A 182 -5.22 2.61 4.13
C SER A 182 -5.66 3.70 5.09
N THR A 183 -6.72 4.44 4.76
CA THR A 183 -7.19 5.62 5.51
C THR A 183 -8.19 5.30 6.62
N ARG A 184 -8.45 4.02 6.88
CA ARG A 184 -9.42 3.57 7.90
C ARG A 184 -9.12 4.10 9.30
N ASP A 185 -7.85 4.24 9.68
CA ASP A 185 -7.49 4.72 11.02
C ASP A 185 -7.90 6.19 11.22
N VAL A 186 -7.80 7.02 10.17
CA VAL A 186 -8.31 8.40 10.17
C VAL A 186 -9.84 8.39 10.29
N LEU A 187 -10.51 7.53 9.54
CA LEU A 187 -11.96 7.39 9.62
C LEU A 187 -12.43 6.97 11.02
N SER A 188 -11.79 5.96 11.60
CA SER A 188 -12.09 5.51 12.98
C SER A 188 -11.86 6.59 14.01
N PHE A 189 -10.86 7.46 13.80
CA PHE A 189 -10.67 8.61 14.67
C PHE A 189 -11.83 9.60 14.55
N LEU A 190 -12.20 9.99 13.34
CA LEU A 190 -13.31 10.92 13.08
C LEU A 190 -14.66 10.39 13.60
N ALA A 191 -14.84 9.07 13.60
CA ALA A 191 -16.01 8.40 14.18
C ALA A 191 -15.97 8.32 15.73
N GLY A 192 -14.87 8.72 16.35
CA GLY A 192 -14.68 8.60 17.79
C GLY A 192 -14.47 7.16 18.28
N ASP A 193 -14.12 6.23 17.38
CA ASP A 193 -13.90 4.81 17.71
C ASP A 193 -12.53 4.54 18.33
N VAL A 194 -11.56 5.45 18.16
CA VAL A 194 -10.22 5.34 18.72
C VAL A 194 -10.24 5.72 20.20
N LYS A 195 -10.44 4.75 21.09
CA LYS A 195 -10.45 4.95 22.54
C LYS A 195 -9.10 4.75 23.20
N LEU A 196 -8.19 4.04 22.51
CA LEU A 196 -6.86 3.70 23.03
C LEU A 196 -5.80 4.03 21.98
N VAL A 197 -4.80 4.79 22.42
CA VAL A 197 -3.63 5.13 21.60
C VAL A 197 -2.56 4.08 21.79
N PRO A 198 -2.13 3.36 20.74
CA PRO A 198 -1.08 2.35 20.81
C PRO A 198 0.28 2.97 21.18
N SER A 199 1.19 2.14 21.70
CA SER A 199 2.54 2.58 22.09
C SER A 199 3.57 2.60 20.96
N GLY A 200 3.24 2.05 19.81
CA GLY A 200 4.16 2.02 18.66
C GLY A 200 4.18 3.33 17.86
N GLY A 201 4.68 3.23 16.65
CA GLY A 201 4.80 4.37 15.76
C GLY A 201 4.58 3.99 14.30
N ILE A 202 4.32 4.99 13.49
CA ILE A 202 3.94 4.85 12.10
C ILE A 202 4.79 5.75 11.21
N ASN A 203 5.06 5.30 10.01
CA ASN A 203 5.44 6.16 8.89
C ASN A 203 4.27 6.21 7.92
N PHE A 204 3.96 7.37 7.39
CA PHE A 204 3.00 7.51 6.31
C PHE A 204 3.50 8.47 5.23
N VAL A 205 2.95 8.34 4.04
CA VAL A 205 3.28 9.15 2.87
C VAL A 205 2.01 9.43 2.06
N ASP A 206 2.00 10.56 1.36
CA ASP A 206 0.89 10.89 0.48
C ASP A 206 0.90 10.01 -0.78
N ALA A 207 -0.24 9.43 -1.13
CA ALA A 207 -0.38 8.59 -2.32
C ALA A 207 -0.06 9.34 -3.61
N ARG A 208 -0.30 10.66 -3.65
CA ARG A 208 0.02 11.53 -4.79
C ARG A 208 1.53 11.67 -5.00
N ASP A 209 2.30 11.76 -3.90
CA ASP A 209 3.77 11.87 -3.96
C ASP A 209 4.38 10.54 -4.42
N VAL A 210 3.83 9.42 -3.93
CA VAL A 210 4.22 8.10 -4.40
C VAL A 210 3.86 7.90 -5.88
N ALA A 211 2.66 8.29 -6.30
CA ALA A 211 2.27 8.21 -7.71
C ALA A 211 3.16 9.06 -8.62
N ALA A 212 3.59 10.23 -8.16
CA ALA A 212 4.48 11.11 -8.92
C ALA A 212 5.90 10.58 -9.05
N ILE A 213 6.44 9.89 -8.03
CA ILE A 213 7.81 9.36 -8.06
C ILE A 213 7.92 8.02 -8.78
N ILE A 214 6.85 7.24 -8.88
CA ILE A 214 6.86 5.92 -9.55
C ILE A 214 7.37 6.01 -11.00
N PRO A 215 6.94 6.95 -11.86
CA PRO A 215 7.49 7.09 -13.20
C PRO A 215 8.98 7.46 -13.20
N VAL A 216 9.44 8.28 -12.25
CA VAL A 216 10.86 8.60 -12.10
C VAL A 216 11.66 7.35 -11.70
N ALA A 217 11.11 6.52 -10.79
CA ALA A 217 11.71 5.25 -10.42
C ALA A 217 11.74 4.24 -11.58
N MET A 218 10.72 4.27 -12.47
CA MET A 218 10.75 3.50 -13.71
C MET A 218 11.91 3.93 -14.61
N ASP A 219 12.16 5.22 -14.74
CA ASP A 219 13.19 5.76 -15.65
C ASP A 219 14.60 5.67 -15.05
N LYS A 220 14.77 6.00 -13.77
CA LYS A 220 16.09 6.20 -13.12
C LYS A 220 16.47 5.12 -12.10
N GLY A 221 15.49 4.37 -11.58
CA GLY A 221 15.75 3.36 -10.56
C GLY A 221 16.74 2.31 -11.04
N ARG A 222 17.68 1.91 -10.20
CA ARG A 222 18.69 0.90 -10.55
C ARG A 222 18.04 -0.49 -10.60
N PRO A 223 18.30 -1.29 -11.64
CA PRO A 223 17.82 -2.66 -11.73
C PRO A 223 18.23 -3.50 -10.50
N GLY A 224 17.32 -4.31 -9.98
CA GLY A 224 17.53 -5.13 -8.79
C GLY A 224 17.29 -4.41 -7.46
N GLU A 225 17.22 -3.08 -7.46
CA GLU A 225 17.11 -2.27 -6.26
C GLU A 225 15.67 -2.07 -5.80
N ARG A 226 15.53 -1.77 -4.49
CA ARG A 226 14.31 -1.26 -3.89
C ARG A 226 14.52 0.17 -3.39
N TYR A 227 13.43 0.92 -3.29
CA TYR A 227 13.39 2.29 -2.78
C TYR A 227 12.27 2.42 -1.75
N LEU A 228 12.62 2.73 -0.50
CA LEU A 228 11.67 2.99 0.57
C LEU A 228 11.07 4.39 0.40
N LEU A 229 9.76 4.47 0.25
CA LEU A 229 9.04 5.73 0.04
C LEU A 229 8.24 6.08 1.28
N GLY A 230 8.86 6.82 2.19
CA GLY A 230 8.27 7.30 3.44
C GLY A 230 8.19 8.81 3.51
N GLY A 231 7.18 9.31 4.21
CA GLY A 231 7.05 10.72 4.53
C GLY A 231 7.63 11.01 5.91
N HIS A 232 6.85 10.73 6.95
CA HIS A 232 7.17 11.17 8.31
C HIS A 232 7.04 10.01 9.31
N ASN A 233 8.11 9.78 10.08
CA ASN A 233 8.09 8.89 11.24
C ASN A 233 7.48 9.63 12.45
N MET A 234 6.49 9.04 13.11
CA MET A 234 5.90 9.60 14.32
C MET A 234 5.23 8.52 15.16
N THR A 235 5.10 8.77 16.46
CA THR A 235 4.33 7.90 17.34
C THR A 235 2.83 7.93 16.97
N PHE A 236 2.09 6.90 17.32
CA PHE A 236 0.62 6.94 17.16
C PHE A 236 -0.02 8.06 17.96
N ALA A 237 0.57 8.46 19.11
CA ALA A 237 0.10 9.62 19.87
C ALA A 237 0.20 10.91 19.05
N GLU A 238 1.37 11.20 18.47
CA GLU A 238 1.58 12.36 17.59
C GLU A 238 0.69 12.32 16.35
N TYR A 239 0.51 11.12 15.77
CA TYR A 239 -0.36 10.93 14.61
C TYR A 239 -1.82 11.31 14.91
N PHE A 240 -2.39 10.78 15.99
CA PHE A 240 -3.75 11.12 16.38
C PHE A 240 -3.89 12.57 16.88
N ASP A 241 -2.88 13.14 17.54
CA ASP A 241 -2.88 14.54 17.92
C ASP A 241 -2.86 15.48 16.71
N ARG A 242 -2.20 15.08 15.61
CA ARG A 242 -2.24 15.83 14.32
C ARG A 242 -3.61 15.72 13.65
N ILE A 243 -4.23 14.53 13.66
CA ILE A 243 -5.59 14.34 13.12
C ILE A 243 -6.60 15.18 13.93
N GLU A 244 -6.50 15.19 15.25
CA GLU A 244 -7.34 16.00 16.14
C GLU A 244 -7.24 17.50 15.80
N ARG A 245 -6.03 18.01 15.68
CA ARG A 245 -5.82 19.42 15.31
C ARG A 245 -6.37 19.77 13.94
N ALA A 246 -6.17 18.89 12.96
CA ALA A 246 -6.63 19.11 11.58
C ALA A 246 -8.15 18.96 11.44
N SER A 247 -8.78 18.02 12.16
CA SER A 247 -10.23 17.79 12.14
C SER A 247 -11.00 18.79 12.99
N LYS A 248 -10.37 19.34 14.04
CA LYS A 248 -11.00 20.12 15.11
C LYS A 248 -12.03 19.29 15.91
N GLU A 249 -11.86 17.96 15.94
CA GLU A 249 -12.69 17.03 16.68
C GLU A 249 -11.91 16.47 17.85
N TYR A 250 -12.45 16.62 19.05
CA TYR A 250 -11.82 16.13 20.28
C TYR A 250 -12.50 14.84 20.73
N HIS A 251 -11.69 13.78 20.87
CA HIS A 251 -12.13 12.50 21.39
C HIS A 251 -11.22 12.07 22.55
N PRO A 252 -11.74 11.88 23.79
CA PRO A 252 -10.95 11.41 24.92
C PRO A 252 -10.31 10.04 24.61
N ARG A 253 -9.00 9.94 24.82
CA ARG A 253 -8.23 8.73 24.53
C ARG A 253 -7.32 8.36 25.71
N LEU A 254 -7.19 7.06 25.96
CA LEU A 254 -6.22 6.52 26.91
C LEU A 254 -4.95 6.12 26.20
N LYS A 255 -3.78 6.38 26.79
CA LYS A 255 -2.49 5.92 26.26
C LYS A 255 -2.19 4.51 26.75
N ALA A 256 -1.91 3.58 25.82
CA ALA A 256 -1.47 2.23 26.16
C ALA A 256 0.02 2.25 26.54
N HIS A 257 0.34 1.80 27.75
CA HIS A 257 1.74 1.74 28.24
C HIS A 257 2.34 0.33 28.15
N SER A 258 1.60 -0.67 27.66
CA SER A 258 2.03 -2.07 27.62
C SER A 258 1.28 -2.88 26.57
N ARG A 259 1.56 -4.20 26.49
CA ARG A 259 0.88 -5.13 25.56
C ARG A 259 -0.51 -5.61 26.04
N TRP A 260 -1.02 -5.13 27.15
CA TRP A 260 -2.36 -5.45 27.63
C TRP A 260 -3.47 -5.26 26.58
N PRO A 261 -3.44 -4.22 25.72
CA PRO A 261 -4.44 -4.06 24.68
C PRO A 261 -4.49 -5.22 23.67
N VAL A 262 -3.34 -5.84 23.37
CA VAL A 262 -3.27 -7.00 22.46
C VAL A 262 -3.99 -8.19 23.07
N LEU A 263 -3.71 -8.48 24.35
CA LEU A 263 -4.37 -9.56 25.08
C LEU A 263 -5.88 -9.33 25.22
N ALA A 264 -6.27 -8.10 25.57
CA ALA A 264 -7.68 -7.72 25.65
C ALA A 264 -8.42 -7.89 24.32
N ALA A 265 -7.81 -7.48 23.20
CA ALA A 265 -8.36 -7.64 21.86
C ALA A 265 -8.49 -9.13 21.46
N GLN A 266 -7.53 -9.98 21.84
CA GLN A 266 -7.59 -11.43 21.61
C GLN A 266 -8.74 -12.08 22.39
N VAL A 267 -8.87 -11.75 23.66
CA VAL A 267 -9.96 -12.25 24.53
C VAL A 267 -11.32 -11.79 23.98
N GLN A 268 -11.45 -10.51 23.65
CA GLN A 268 -12.67 -9.96 23.07
C GLN A 268 -13.02 -10.66 21.76
N SER A 269 -12.06 -10.83 20.86
CA SER A 269 -12.28 -11.52 19.58
C SER A 269 -12.74 -12.96 19.77
N ALA A 270 -12.16 -13.68 20.75
CA ALA A 270 -12.57 -15.04 21.09
C ALA A 270 -14.00 -15.10 21.63
N LEU A 271 -14.40 -14.17 22.51
CA LEU A 271 -15.77 -14.08 23.05
C LEU A 271 -16.80 -13.77 21.94
N PHE A 272 -16.49 -12.82 21.05
CA PHE A 272 -17.37 -12.49 19.92
C PHE A 272 -17.53 -13.70 19.00
N LYS A 273 -16.44 -14.41 18.69
CA LYS A 273 -16.46 -15.63 17.86
C LYS A 273 -17.30 -16.73 18.51
N ALA A 274 -17.16 -16.94 19.81
CA ALA A 274 -17.98 -17.89 20.56
C ALA A 274 -19.48 -17.55 20.53
N ALA A 275 -19.80 -16.23 20.46
CA ALA A 275 -21.17 -15.73 20.31
C ALA A 275 -21.66 -15.69 18.84
N GLY A 276 -20.91 -16.23 17.89
CA GLY A 276 -21.25 -16.20 16.44
C GLY A 276 -21.20 -14.79 15.83
N ARG A 277 -20.47 -13.85 16.46
CA ARG A 277 -20.36 -12.45 16.02
C ARG A 277 -18.93 -12.11 15.60
N THR A 278 -18.78 -11.10 14.75
CA THR A 278 -17.48 -10.55 14.36
C THR A 278 -17.05 -9.51 15.40
N SER A 279 -15.82 -9.60 15.89
CA SER A 279 -15.25 -8.58 16.77
C SER A 279 -15.07 -7.27 16.01
N PRO A 280 -15.43 -6.12 16.59
CA PRO A 280 -15.16 -4.82 16.01
C PRO A 280 -13.66 -4.47 16.03
N ILE A 281 -12.88 -5.11 16.90
CA ILE A 281 -11.44 -4.92 17.01
C ILE A 281 -10.73 -6.13 16.40
N GLU A 282 -9.89 -5.87 15.40
CA GLU A 282 -9.03 -6.89 14.77
C GLU A 282 -7.74 -7.04 15.60
N PRO A 283 -7.48 -8.18 16.26
CA PRO A 283 -6.30 -8.37 17.11
C PRO A 283 -4.98 -8.15 16.38
N ALA A 284 -4.90 -8.50 15.10
CA ALA A 284 -3.73 -8.27 14.27
C ALA A 284 -3.41 -6.78 14.12
N SER A 285 -4.44 -5.92 14.02
CA SER A 285 -4.24 -4.46 13.93
C SER A 285 -3.70 -3.89 15.23
N VAL A 286 -4.17 -4.38 16.39
CA VAL A 286 -3.68 -3.96 17.70
C VAL A 286 -2.24 -4.42 17.92
N ASP A 287 -1.92 -5.66 17.50
CA ASP A 287 -0.56 -6.19 17.56
C ASP A 287 0.39 -5.35 16.69
N MET A 288 0.06 -5.10 15.42
CA MET A 288 0.84 -4.24 14.52
C MET A 288 1.09 -2.85 15.08
N ALA A 289 0.09 -2.25 15.73
CA ALA A 289 0.19 -0.92 16.30
C ALA A 289 1.09 -0.84 17.56
N SER A 290 1.59 -1.97 18.06
CA SER A 290 2.57 -2.03 19.16
C SER A 290 4.03 -1.95 18.67
N TYR A 291 4.25 -1.90 17.36
CA TYR A 291 5.57 -1.86 16.73
C TYR A 291 5.83 -0.49 16.10
N PHE A 292 7.11 -0.21 15.78
CA PHE A 292 7.55 0.98 15.08
C PHE A 292 7.80 0.64 13.61
N TRP A 293 7.11 1.36 12.73
CA TRP A 293 7.19 1.23 11.28
C TRP A 293 8.04 2.37 10.69
N TYR A 294 9.14 2.67 11.37
CA TYR A 294 10.04 3.77 11.04
C TYR A 294 11.11 3.32 10.06
N PHE A 295 11.55 4.23 9.23
CA PHE A 295 12.66 4.00 8.32
C PHE A 295 13.19 5.31 7.74
N ASP A 296 14.35 5.24 7.07
CA ASP A 296 14.92 6.33 6.30
C ASP A 296 14.64 6.15 4.81
N SER A 297 14.29 7.24 4.13
CA SER A 297 14.09 7.31 2.68
C SER A 297 15.26 8.03 1.98
N ALA A 298 16.43 8.09 2.58
CA ALA A 298 17.58 8.83 2.07
C ALA A 298 17.97 8.41 0.64
N LYS A 299 17.92 7.12 0.34
CA LYS A 299 18.19 6.57 -0.99
C LYS A 299 17.18 7.08 -2.04
N ALA A 300 15.89 7.03 -1.75
CA ALA A 300 14.88 7.55 -2.66
C ALA A 300 15.01 9.08 -2.85
N LYS A 301 15.36 9.81 -1.81
CA LYS A 301 15.61 11.26 -1.88
C LYS A 301 16.82 11.59 -2.77
N SER A 302 17.94 10.90 -2.55
CA SER A 302 19.20 11.18 -3.27
C SER A 302 19.19 10.69 -4.72
N GLU A 303 18.67 9.49 -4.99
CA GLU A 303 18.75 8.87 -6.32
C GLU A 303 17.57 9.23 -7.22
N LEU A 304 16.37 9.40 -6.65
CA LEU A 304 15.15 9.67 -7.41
C LEU A 304 14.66 11.12 -7.29
N GLY A 305 15.17 11.90 -6.32
CA GLY A 305 14.67 13.23 -6.01
C GLY A 305 13.33 13.18 -5.28
N PHE A 306 13.05 12.11 -4.51
CA PHE A 306 11.82 11.97 -3.77
C PHE A 306 11.69 13.05 -2.68
N ALA A 307 10.63 13.84 -2.73
CA ALA A 307 10.35 14.91 -1.78
C ALA A 307 8.87 14.82 -1.35
N PRO A 308 8.57 14.09 -0.26
CA PRO A 308 7.21 13.99 0.24
C PRO A 308 6.73 15.34 0.79
N ARG A 309 5.44 15.65 0.59
CA ARG A 309 4.80 16.83 1.18
C ARG A 309 4.73 16.76 2.70
N GLU A 310 4.42 17.90 3.31
CA GLU A 310 4.27 17.98 4.76
C GLU A 310 3.15 17.08 5.29
N ALA A 311 3.39 16.48 6.47
CA ALA A 311 2.44 15.58 7.12
C ALA A 311 1.08 16.22 7.36
N SER A 312 1.07 17.51 7.74
CA SER A 312 -0.15 18.30 7.99
C SER A 312 -1.03 18.42 6.74
N ASP A 313 -0.43 18.64 5.57
CA ASP A 313 -1.16 18.80 4.32
C ASP A 313 -1.81 17.47 3.91
N THR A 314 -1.06 16.36 4.02
CA THR A 314 -1.58 15.02 3.75
C THR A 314 -2.75 14.67 4.66
N ILE A 315 -2.63 14.90 5.97
CA ILE A 315 -3.69 14.64 6.94
C ILE A 315 -4.92 15.50 6.65
N PHE A 316 -4.72 16.80 6.43
CA PHE A 316 -5.81 17.75 6.13
C PHE A 316 -6.58 17.33 4.87
N ASP A 317 -5.88 17.04 3.77
CA ASP A 317 -6.50 16.60 2.52
C ASP A 317 -7.22 15.26 2.65
N THR A 318 -6.67 14.33 3.46
CA THR A 318 -7.32 13.05 3.76
C THR A 318 -8.65 13.28 4.48
N ILE A 319 -8.66 14.11 5.53
CA ILE A 319 -9.86 14.42 6.32
C ILE A 319 -10.90 15.12 5.43
N ARG A 320 -10.49 16.11 4.64
CA ARG A 320 -11.37 16.81 3.71
C ARG A 320 -12.04 15.84 2.75
N TYR A 321 -11.26 14.98 2.10
CA TYR A 321 -11.79 13.97 1.19
C TYR A 321 -12.80 13.02 1.87
N MET A 322 -12.51 12.60 3.10
CA MET A 322 -13.42 11.74 3.86
C MET A 322 -14.74 12.44 4.19
N ARG A 323 -14.70 13.69 4.62
CA ARG A 323 -15.91 14.46 4.90
C ARG A 323 -16.79 14.63 3.66
N GLU A 324 -16.19 14.90 2.52
CA GLU A 324 -16.91 15.09 1.25
C GLU A 324 -17.50 13.78 0.68
N ASN A 325 -16.81 12.66 0.86
CA ASN A 325 -17.14 11.41 0.14
C ASN A 325 -17.65 10.29 1.03
N ALA A 326 -17.23 10.19 2.27
CA ALA A 326 -17.61 9.12 3.19
C ALA A 326 -18.65 9.57 4.21
N LEU A 327 -18.42 10.70 4.87
CA LEU A 327 -19.30 11.21 5.93
C LEU A 327 -20.56 11.85 5.36
N GLY A 328 -20.46 12.53 4.21
CA GLY A 328 -21.60 13.17 3.53
C GLY A 328 -22.64 12.20 2.94
N LYS A 329 -22.31 10.90 2.79
CA LYS A 329 -23.20 9.89 2.24
C LYS A 329 -23.89 8.99 3.27
N GLY A 330 -23.98 9.43 4.52
CA GLY A 330 -24.69 8.68 5.58
C GLY A 330 -24.00 7.40 6.04
N ALA A 331 -22.70 7.25 5.81
CA ALA A 331 -21.92 6.08 6.23
C ALA A 331 -21.87 5.90 7.77
N PHE A 332 -22.43 6.84 8.54
CA PHE A 332 -22.55 6.85 9.99
C PHE A 332 -23.97 7.06 10.51
N ALA A 333 -24.99 6.92 9.67
CA ALA A 333 -26.34 6.73 10.19
C ALA A 333 -26.37 5.37 10.88
N LYS A 334 -26.34 5.38 12.21
CA LYS A 334 -26.53 4.21 13.08
C LYS A 334 -27.90 3.61 12.86
#